data_f049b41fb7fa3c228b21012244b69242
#
_entry.id   f049b41fb7fa3c228b21012244b69242
#
_cell.length_a   1.000
_cell.length_b   1.000
_cell.length_c   1.000
_cell.angle_alpha   90.00
_cell.angle_beta   90.00
_cell.angle_gamma   90.00
#
_symmetry.space_group_name_H-M   'P 1'
#
loop_
_entity.id
_entity.type
_entity.pdbx_description
1 polymer ?
#
loop_
_entity_poly.entity_id
_entity_poly.type
_entity_poly.pdbx_seq_one_letter_code
_entity_poly.pdbx_strand_id
1 'polypeptide(L)'
;MTKVSSFYTLICLIVGILLSSTVAVSAQHISGSVAGVDGTPGPRRPHAPIPHDKARKVAQTIGQRYLAPKGLLILANFTDLKFQDGNRAEDFNEFANSDNYTFNGATGSCKKYFEAQSNGTYSPQFEVVGPVELPHSFGYYGKDRGPGDYDRYSADFIMDAAAEADKLGVDFTQYDFNNDNVIDFVYVLYAGKDQAAGGPDSTIWAFNWEVSAALYYGYTNQTTYYWRENGEYNFPYFDGKKLEYFACSSELNILGNRSGIGTFCHEFSHVLGLPDYYVSEGNITNKEFTPGAWSLMGFGNYLNNGNTPCGYSVYDKYFMGWATPQVLSGSQQVSLPADGQTYYMVTRDGNPPANEAFTEDTIYYLENRQYTGWDAYLPGHGLLVWRVVYNAEEWYNNKPNETTVRYTLITANGEAPYVRFPKAGEEMPFPGASGQYTELTLFGNKMTVQEKDGVITCRVGEMTTPVEEEAEDAVLPDKTLENGRLIIRKADRRFDILGRPL
;
A
#
# COMPACT_ATOMS: atom_id res chain seq x y z
N MET A 1 25.77 63.86 5.59
CA MET A 1 26.22 62.55 6.03
C MET A 1 25.07 61.67 6.56
N THR A 2 23.82 61.89 6.22
CA THR A 2 22.66 61.20 6.85
C THR A 2 21.77 60.41 5.85
N LYS A 3 22.23 60.24 4.61
CA LYS A 3 21.46 59.43 3.61
C LYS A 3 22.05 58.08 3.22
N VAL A 4 23.27 57.77 3.68
CA VAL A 4 23.94 56.49 3.37
C VAL A 4 23.62 55.42 4.44
N SER A 5 23.34 55.84 5.69
CA SER A 5 23.00 54.93 6.80
C SER A 5 21.64 54.20 6.61
N SER A 6 20.65 54.87 5.99
CA SER A 6 19.30 54.29 5.77
C SER A 6 19.27 53.20 4.68
N PHE A 7 20.21 53.26 3.73
CA PHE A 7 20.24 52.29 2.63
C PHE A 7 20.81 50.94 3.04
N TYR A 8 21.80 50.92 3.90
CA TYR A 8 22.37 49.68 4.45
C TYR A 8 21.46 48.99 5.45
N THR A 9 20.69 49.76 6.23
CA THR A 9 19.69 49.18 7.16
C THR A 9 18.52 48.52 6.40
N LEU A 10 18.13 49.08 5.28
CA LEU A 10 17.05 48.49 4.42
C LEU A 10 17.51 47.20 3.70
N ILE A 11 18.77 47.17 3.23
CA ILE A 11 19.33 45.97 2.57
C ILE A 11 19.53 44.84 3.59
N CYS A 12 19.99 45.12 4.80
CA CYS A 12 20.09 44.09 5.85
C CYS A 12 18.70 43.55 6.29
N LEU A 13 17.67 44.40 6.28
CA LEU A 13 16.31 43.95 6.61
C LEU A 13 15.72 43.09 5.46
N ILE A 14 15.96 43.43 4.20
CA ILE A 14 15.45 42.65 3.04
C ILE A 14 16.21 41.34 2.91
N VAL A 15 17.51 41.28 3.14
CA VAL A 15 18.30 40.05 3.15
C VAL A 15 17.93 39.15 4.36
N GLY A 16 17.67 39.78 5.54
CA GLY A 16 17.19 39.05 6.72
C GLY A 16 15.78 38.45 6.53
N ILE A 17 14.87 39.15 5.83
CA ILE A 17 13.54 38.67 5.53
C ILE A 17 13.57 37.57 4.43
N LEU A 18 14.48 37.70 3.44
CA LEU A 18 14.64 36.66 2.41
C LEU A 18 15.32 35.40 2.95
N LEU A 19 16.23 35.49 3.90
CA LEU A 19 16.83 34.33 4.57
C LEU A 19 15.89 33.67 5.58
N SER A 20 14.99 34.44 6.21
CA SER A 20 13.97 33.87 7.12
C SER A 20 12.83 33.22 6.36
N SER A 21 12.50 33.69 5.15
CA SER A 21 11.44 33.08 4.31
C SER A 21 11.89 31.76 3.66
N THR A 22 13.18 31.62 3.32
CA THR A 22 13.69 30.35 2.75
C THR A 22 13.88 29.26 3.79
N VAL A 23 14.17 29.60 5.05
CA VAL A 23 14.23 28.62 6.16
C VAL A 23 12.83 28.21 6.64
N ALA A 24 11.85 29.13 6.57
CA ALA A 24 10.45 28.80 6.93
C ALA A 24 9.76 27.89 5.89
N VAL A 25 10.09 28.00 4.58
CA VAL A 25 9.52 27.15 3.54
C VAL A 25 10.06 25.72 3.61
N SER A 26 11.34 25.52 3.99
CA SER A 26 11.86 24.16 4.17
C SER A 26 11.34 23.46 5.44
N ALA A 27 10.97 24.23 6.49
CA ALA A 27 10.40 23.67 7.73
C ALA A 27 8.90 23.34 7.60
N GLN A 28 8.17 23.98 6.70
CA GLN A 28 6.74 23.66 6.45
C GLN A 28 6.53 22.42 5.57
N HIS A 29 7.50 22.04 4.73
CA HIS A 29 7.41 20.82 3.93
C HIS A 29 7.68 19.53 4.71
N ILE A 30 8.22 19.60 5.92
CA ILE A 30 8.53 18.42 6.74
C ILE A 30 7.37 18.04 7.68
N SER A 31 6.35 18.88 7.82
CA SER A 31 5.16 18.57 8.62
C SER A 31 3.99 17.99 7.79
N GLY A 32 4.31 17.20 6.77
CA GLY A 32 3.29 16.37 6.12
C GLY A 32 2.75 15.37 7.13
N SER A 33 1.92 15.88 8.06
CA SER A 33 1.13 15.01 8.92
C SER A 33 0.30 14.12 8.00
N VAL A 34 0.37 12.81 8.23
CA VAL A 34 -0.70 11.89 7.84
C VAL A 34 -1.91 12.33 8.70
N ALA A 35 -2.43 13.51 8.38
CA ALA A 35 -3.51 14.08 9.14
C ALA A 35 -4.75 13.25 8.89
N GLY A 36 -5.20 12.59 9.94
CA GLY A 36 -6.57 12.20 10.08
C GLY A 36 -6.99 10.84 9.61
N VAL A 37 -6.08 9.90 9.39
CA VAL A 37 -6.49 8.50 9.43
C VAL A 37 -6.47 8.10 10.91
N ASP A 38 -7.63 7.83 11.50
CA ASP A 38 -7.75 7.40 12.90
C ASP A 38 -7.09 6.04 13.16
N GLY A 39 -6.58 5.39 12.09
CA GLY A 39 -5.91 4.09 12.09
C GLY A 39 -6.88 2.94 12.07
N THR A 40 -8.07 3.20 11.68
CA THR A 40 -9.00 2.14 11.34
C THR A 40 -8.54 1.51 10.05
N PRO A 41 -8.18 0.21 10.04
CA PRO A 41 -7.89 -0.51 8.81
C PRO A 41 -9.09 -0.48 7.89
N GLY A 42 -8.87 -0.49 6.58
CA GLY A 42 -9.92 -0.66 5.60
C GLY A 42 -10.71 -1.95 5.84
N PRO A 43 -11.99 -1.99 5.42
CA PRO A 43 -12.79 -3.19 5.55
C PRO A 43 -12.20 -4.31 4.69
N ARG A 44 -12.05 -5.51 5.28
CA ARG A 44 -11.68 -6.68 4.51
C ARG A 44 -12.89 -7.17 3.72
N ARG A 45 -12.67 -7.37 2.42
CA ARG A 45 -13.67 -7.93 1.52
C ARG A 45 -13.31 -9.39 1.22
N PRO A 46 -14.08 -10.38 1.73
CA PRO A 46 -13.77 -11.79 1.52
C PRO A 46 -14.08 -12.20 0.09
N HIS A 47 -13.24 -13.04 -0.49
CA HIS A 47 -13.53 -13.69 -1.77
C HIS A 47 -14.70 -14.66 -1.67
N ALA A 48 -15.39 -14.91 -2.79
CA ALA A 48 -16.35 -15.99 -2.88
C ALA A 48 -15.66 -17.35 -2.62
N PRO A 49 -16.29 -18.30 -1.91
CA PRO A 49 -15.68 -19.59 -1.63
C PRO A 49 -15.28 -20.33 -2.89
N ILE A 50 -14.03 -20.73 -2.97
CA ILE A 50 -13.49 -21.59 -4.03
C ILE A 50 -12.73 -22.74 -3.40
N PRO A 51 -12.56 -23.89 -4.09
CA PRO A 51 -11.76 -25.00 -3.61
C PRO A 51 -10.34 -24.55 -3.28
N HIS A 52 -9.77 -25.03 -2.17
CA HIS A 52 -8.46 -24.62 -1.64
C HIS A 52 -7.31 -24.74 -2.67
N ASP A 53 -7.29 -25.83 -3.46
CA ASP A 53 -6.32 -26.04 -4.54
C ASP A 53 -6.45 -25.01 -5.66
N LYS A 54 -7.66 -24.55 -5.94
CA LYS A 54 -7.93 -23.50 -6.93
C LYS A 54 -7.48 -22.13 -6.38
N ALA A 55 -7.78 -21.83 -5.11
CA ALA A 55 -7.34 -20.62 -4.45
C ALA A 55 -5.81 -20.49 -4.49
N ARG A 56 -5.08 -21.56 -4.15
CA ARG A 56 -3.63 -21.61 -4.21
C ARG A 56 -3.07 -21.32 -5.61
N LYS A 57 -3.67 -21.91 -6.65
CA LYS A 57 -3.27 -21.66 -8.05
C LYS A 57 -3.52 -20.20 -8.46
N VAL A 58 -4.67 -19.65 -8.09
CA VAL A 58 -5.01 -18.25 -8.39
C VAL A 58 -4.01 -17.32 -7.72
N ALA A 59 -3.73 -17.49 -6.44
CA ALA A 59 -2.78 -16.65 -5.71
C ALA A 59 -1.36 -16.70 -6.29
N GLN A 60 -0.92 -17.84 -6.82
CA GLN A 60 0.39 -17.98 -7.48
C GLN A 60 0.45 -17.31 -8.86
N THR A 61 -0.67 -17.09 -9.51
CA THR A 61 -0.75 -16.53 -10.87
C THR A 61 -1.18 -15.07 -10.92
N ILE A 62 -1.71 -14.53 -9.83
CA ILE A 62 -2.23 -13.16 -9.78
C ILE A 62 -1.16 -12.15 -10.17
N GLY A 63 0.05 -12.21 -9.59
CA GLY A 63 1.13 -11.28 -9.92
C GLY A 63 1.58 -11.30 -11.38
N GLN A 64 1.31 -12.37 -12.12
CA GLN A 64 1.62 -12.49 -13.55
C GLN A 64 0.44 -12.07 -14.45
N ARG A 65 -0.75 -11.91 -13.89
CA ARG A 65 -1.99 -11.92 -14.65
C ARG A 65 -2.48 -10.53 -15.08
N TYR A 66 -2.18 -9.48 -14.36
CA TYR A 66 -2.88 -8.20 -14.49
C TYR A 66 -1.98 -7.00 -14.80
N LEU A 67 -1.06 -7.16 -15.72
CA LEU A 67 -0.42 -6.02 -16.34
C LEU A 67 -1.32 -5.44 -17.45
N ALA A 68 -2.61 -5.22 -17.12
CA ALA A 68 -3.56 -4.64 -18.06
C ALA A 68 -3.06 -3.25 -18.48
N PRO A 69 -2.84 -3.02 -19.78
CA PRO A 69 -2.29 -1.75 -20.25
C PRO A 69 -3.32 -0.61 -20.19
N LYS A 70 -4.61 -0.94 -20.04
CA LYS A 70 -5.72 0.01 -20.04
C LYS A 70 -6.70 -0.31 -18.91
N GLY A 71 -7.04 0.69 -18.10
CA GLY A 71 -8.07 0.62 -17.06
C GLY A 71 -9.20 1.61 -17.30
N LEU A 72 -10.42 1.28 -16.87
CA LEU A 72 -11.57 2.17 -16.91
C LEU A 72 -11.73 2.89 -15.56
N LEU A 73 -11.68 4.22 -15.55
CA LEU A 73 -11.96 5.08 -14.40
C LEU A 73 -13.28 5.81 -14.60
N ILE A 74 -14.32 5.39 -13.90
CA ILE A 74 -15.64 6.00 -13.94
C ILE A 74 -15.77 7.02 -12.81
N LEU A 75 -16.09 8.25 -13.16
CA LEU A 75 -16.44 9.29 -12.18
C LEU A 75 -17.95 9.17 -11.89
N ALA A 76 -18.35 9.06 -10.62
CA ALA A 76 -19.73 8.81 -10.25
C ALA A 76 -20.31 9.87 -9.31
N ASN A 77 -21.41 10.48 -9.73
CA ASN A 77 -22.28 11.33 -8.92
C ASN A 77 -23.44 10.51 -8.37
N PHE A 78 -23.92 10.88 -7.19
CA PHE A 78 -25.16 10.35 -6.59
C PHE A 78 -26.33 11.31 -6.80
N THR A 79 -27.56 10.87 -6.53
CA THR A 79 -28.74 11.75 -6.63
C THR A 79 -28.66 12.94 -5.66
N ASP A 80 -28.03 12.74 -4.51
CA ASP A 80 -27.92 13.71 -3.40
C ASP A 80 -26.52 14.29 -3.20
N LEU A 81 -25.50 13.83 -3.96
CA LEU A 81 -24.12 14.29 -3.82
C LEU A 81 -23.41 14.30 -5.18
N LYS A 82 -22.78 15.43 -5.50
CA LYS A 82 -22.06 15.66 -6.73
C LYS A 82 -20.60 16.00 -6.45
N PHE A 83 -19.73 15.83 -7.45
CA PHE A 83 -18.37 16.36 -7.39
C PHE A 83 -18.37 17.84 -7.06
N GLN A 84 -17.39 18.28 -6.29
CA GLN A 84 -17.21 19.71 -5.97
C GLN A 84 -16.91 20.52 -7.23
N ASP A 85 -17.32 21.79 -7.23
CA ASP A 85 -16.94 22.74 -8.26
C ASP A 85 -15.41 22.80 -8.41
N GLY A 86 -14.93 22.65 -9.63
CA GLY A 86 -13.49 22.59 -9.93
C GLY A 86 -12.87 21.20 -9.97
N ASN A 87 -13.64 20.15 -9.65
CA ASN A 87 -13.24 18.74 -9.81
C ASN A 87 -13.94 18.16 -11.05
N ARG A 88 -13.32 18.28 -12.22
CA ARG A 88 -13.89 17.90 -13.53
C ARG A 88 -13.21 16.65 -14.08
N ALA A 89 -13.79 16.07 -15.10
CA ALA A 89 -13.24 14.89 -15.79
C ALA A 89 -11.79 15.12 -16.28
N GLU A 90 -11.50 16.31 -16.79
CA GLU A 90 -10.16 16.68 -17.25
C GLU A 90 -9.15 16.66 -16.10
N ASP A 91 -9.54 17.14 -14.91
CA ASP A 91 -8.68 17.15 -13.73
C ASP A 91 -8.34 15.73 -13.24
N PHE A 92 -9.31 14.81 -13.36
CA PHE A 92 -9.10 13.39 -13.04
C PHE A 92 -8.35 12.65 -14.15
N ASN A 93 -8.45 13.09 -15.40
CA ASN A 93 -7.58 12.57 -16.45
C ASN A 93 -6.12 12.99 -16.22
N GLU A 94 -5.86 14.21 -15.76
CA GLU A 94 -4.52 14.63 -15.35
C GLU A 94 -4.03 13.82 -14.12
N PHE A 95 -4.87 13.66 -13.12
CA PHE A 95 -4.61 12.84 -11.95
C PHE A 95 -4.19 11.40 -12.33
N ALA A 96 -4.88 10.80 -13.29
CA ALA A 96 -4.64 9.42 -13.70
C ALA A 96 -3.44 9.28 -14.65
N ASN A 97 -3.25 10.19 -15.62
CA ASN A 97 -2.42 9.94 -16.79
C ASN A 97 -1.33 10.97 -17.07
N SER A 98 -1.39 12.18 -16.49
CA SER A 98 -0.48 13.28 -16.88
C SER A 98 0.98 12.97 -16.55
N ASP A 99 1.88 13.25 -17.48
CA ASP A 99 3.32 13.14 -17.25
C ASP A 99 3.86 14.20 -16.26
N ASN A 100 3.12 15.29 -16.04
CA ASN A 100 3.54 16.44 -15.25
C ASN A 100 2.54 16.79 -14.13
N TYR A 101 1.82 15.82 -13.59
CA TYR A 101 0.85 16.06 -12.51
C TYR A 101 1.56 16.45 -11.21
N THR A 102 1.21 17.63 -10.70
CA THR A 102 1.80 18.21 -9.47
C THR A 102 0.77 18.83 -8.54
N PHE A 103 -0.51 18.56 -8.77
CA PHE A 103 -1.59 19.12 -7.96
C PHE A 103 -1.41 18.76 -6.47
N ASN A 104 -1.58 19.75 -5.58
CA ASN A 104 -1.36 19.64 -4.14
C ASN A 104 0.03 19.09 -3.73
N GLY A 105 1.06 19.32 -4.55
CA GLY A 105 2.41 18.82 -4.28
C GLY A 105 2.61 17.34 -4.59
N ALA A 106 1.80 16.78 -5.49
CA ALA A 106 1.97 15.42 -5.98
C ALA A 106 3.30 15.25 -6.71
N THR A 107 3.93 14.10 -6.53
CA THR A 107 5.18 13.72 -7.24
C THR A 107 4.92 13.35 -8.70
N GLY A 108 3.70 12.95 -9.04
CA GLY A 108 3.27 12.57 -10.37
C GLY A 108 1.83 12.03 -10.37
N SER A 109 1.36 11.60 -11.54
CA SER A 109 0.06 10.93 -11.71
C SER A 109 0.10 9.46 -11.28
N CYS A 110 -1.07 8.81 -11.27
CA CYS A 110 -1.17 7.35 -11.03
C CYS A 110 -0.32 6.56 -12.03
N LYS A 111 -0.40 6.89 -13.33
CA LYS A 111 0.45 6.30 -14.37
C LYS A 111 1.94 6.46 -14.06
N LYS A 112 2.37 7.68 -13.70
CA LYS A 112 3.79 7.95 -13.37
C LYS A 112 4.27 7.18 -12.15
N TYR A 113 3.36 6.91 -11.19
CA TYR A 113 3.68 6.05 -10.07
C TYR A 113 4.07 4.64 -10.56
N PHE A 114 3.22 3.99 -11.34
CA PHE A 114 3.47 2.62 -11.82
C PHE A 114 4.66 2.55 -12.79
N GLU A 115 4.83 3.55 -13.65
CA GLU A 115 6.04 3.66 -14.50
C GLU A 115 7.32 3.71 -13.66
N ALA A 116 7.33 4.51 -12.59
CA ALA A 116 8.49 4.62 -11.71
C ALA A 116 8.76 3.31 -10.94
N GLN A 117 7.69 2.63 -10.44
CA GLN A 117 7.86 1.38 -9.69
C GLN A 117 8.36 0.22 -10.55
N SER A 118 8.00 0.22 -11.83
CA SER A 118 8.34 -0.83 -12.80
C SER A 118 9.56 -0.51 -13.66
N ASN A 119 10.28 0.58 -13.40
CA ASN A 119 11.35 1.09 -14.27
C ASN A 119 10.88 1.26 -15.73
N GLY A 120 9.63 1.70 -15.92
CA GLY A 120 9.04 1.95 -17.23
C GLY A 120 8.55 0.71 -17.98
N THR A 121 8.64 -0.48 -17.40
CA THR A 121 8.14 -1.71 -18.06
C THR A 121 6.63 -1.83 -18.01
N TYR A 122 5.97 -1.16 -17.07
CA TYR A 122 4.53 -1.08 -16.95
C TYR A 122 4.07 0.38 -16.94
N SER A 123 3.28 0.76 -17.94
CA SER A 123 2.76 2.11 -18.15
C SER A 123 1.26 2.04 -18.43
N PRO A 124 0.42 1.90 -17.39
CA PRO A 124 -1.02 1.80 -17.57
C PRO A 124 -1.60 3.11 -18.10
N GLN A 125 -2.66 3.00 -18.91
CA GLN A 125 -3.47 4.13 -19.35
C GLN A 125 -4.86 4.00 -18.74
N PHE A 126 -5.37 5.09 -18.16
CA PHE A 126 -6.71 5.08 -17.57
C PHE A 126 -7.64 5.95 -18.43
N GLU A 127 -8.66 5.31 -18.99
CA GLU A 127 -9.73 6.06 -19.66
C GLU A 127 -10.69 6.60 -18.60
N VAL A 128 -10.81 7.93 -18.53
CA VAL A 128 -11.67 8.63 -17.57
C VAL A 128 -13.00 8.96 -18.20
N VAL A 129 -14.08 8.46 -17.62
CA VAL A 129 -15.44 8.60 -18.14
C VAL A 129 -16.36 9.23 -17.10
N GLY A 130 -17.28 10.07 -17.52
CA GLY A 130 -18.27 10.71 -16.65
C GLY A 130 -17.96 12.17 -16.34
N PRO A 131 -18.51 12.75 -15.25
CA PRO A 131 -19.29 12.06 -14.20
C PRO A 131 -20.59 11.46 -14.70
N VAL A 132 -20.83 10.19 -14.36
CA VAL A 132 -22.12 9.53 -14.56
C VAL A 132 -23.07 9.85 -13.40
N GLU A 133 -24.37 9.78 -13.63
CA GLU A 133 -25.40 10.04 -12.64
C GLU A 133 -25.98 8.72 -12.15
N LEU A 134 -25.56 8.26 -10.96
CA LEU A 134 -26.10 7.05 -10.36
C LEU A 134 -27.57 7.22 -9.97
N PRO A 135 -28.40 6.15 -10.08
CA PRO A 135 -29.83 6.25 -9.86
C PRO A 135 -30.24 6.42 -8.40
N HIS A 136 -29.33 6.25 -7.44
CA HIS A 136 -29.62 6.30 -6.02
C HIS A 136 -28.76 7.30 -5.26
N SER A 137 -29.12 7.56 -3.99
CA SER A 137 -28.36 8.41 -3.07
C SER A 137 -27.08 7.73 -2.61
N PHE A 138 -26.13 8.51 -2.10
CA PHE A 138 -24.88 8.00 -1.52
C PHE A 138 -25.19 6.97 -0.43
N GLY A 139 -26.08 7.33 0.52
CA GLY A 139 -26.46 6.44 1.61
C GLY A 139 -27.24 5.20 1.22
N TYR A 140 -27.78 5.12 -0.01
CA TYR A 140 -28.37 3.89 -0.53
C TYR A 140 -27.30 2.82 -0.70
N TYR A 141 -26.14 3.14 -1.28
CA TYR A 141 -25.06 2.20 -1.51
C TYR A 141 -24.19 1.97 -0.27
N GLY A 142 -23.79 3.06 0.39
CA GLY A 142 -22.74 3.05 1.41
C GLY A 142 -23.21 2.79 2.83
N LYS A 143 -24.54 2.76 3.12
CA LYS A 143 -24.99 2.53 4.48
C LYS A 143 -24.56 1.15 4.99
N ASP A 144 -23.93 1.10 6.14
CA ASP A 144 -23.54 -0.14 6.80
C ASP A 144 -24.72 -1.02 7.15
N ARG A 145 -24.55 -2.34 7.06
CA ARG A 145 -25.53 -3.35 7.50
C ARG A 145 -25.42 -3.60 9.01
N GLY A 146 -24.25 -3.33 9.58
CA GLY A 146 -23.95 -3.48 10.99
C GLY A 146 -22.48 -3.21 11.30
N PRO A 147 -22.05 -3.29 12.56
CA PRO A 147 -20.65 -3.12 12.93
C PRO A 147 -19.75 -4.12 12.18
N GLY A 148 -18.75 -3.62 11.43
CA GLY A 148 -17.87 -4.43 10.63
C GLY A 148 -18.47 -4.98 9.32
N ASP A 149 -19.71 -4.59 8.98
CA ASP A 149 -20.44 -5.04 7.79
C ASP A 149 -20.84 -3.82 6.94
N TYR A 150 -19.86 -3.36 6.15
CA TYR A 150 -19.86 -2.07 5.44
C TYR A 150 -20.54 -2.14 4.08
N ASP A 151 -21.05 -0.99 3.60
CA ASP A 151 -21.48 -0.73 2.23
C ASP A 151 -22.50 -1.73 1.68
N ARG A 152 -23.69 -1.70 2.23
CA ARG A 152 -24.72 -2.75 2.03
C ARG A 152 -25.06 -3.12 0.58
N TYR A 153 -24.83 -2.21 -0.39
CA TYR A 153 -25.13 -2.44 -1.80
C TYR A 153 -23.91 -2.17 -2.70
N SER A 154 -22.75 -2.70 -2.29
CA SER A 154 -21.50 -2.58 -3.04
C SER A 154 -21.57 -3.15 -4.45
N ALA A 155 -22.32 -4.26 -4.67
CA ALA A 155 -22.54 -4.80 -6.00
C ALA A 155 -23.38 -3.87 -6.87
N ASP A 156 -24.49 -3.32 -6.32
CA ASP A 156 -25.34 -2.39 -7.06
C ASP A 156 -24.55 -1.13 -7.45
N PHE A 157 -23.71 -0.63 -6.55
CA PHE A 157 -22.90 0.55 -6.81
C PHE A 157 -22.03 0.42 -8.06
N ILE A 158 -21.28 -0.67 -8.19
CA ILE A 158 -20.41 -0.87 -9.33
C ILE A 158 -21.20 -1.22 -10.61
N MET A 159 -22.28 -2.00 -10.49
CA MET A 159 -23.11 -2.37 -11.61
C MET A 159 -23.83 -1.14 -12.20
N ASP A 160 -24.37 -0.28 -11.35
CA ASP A 160 -25.03 0.96 -11.79
C ASP A 160 -24.01 1.92 -12.42
N ALA A 161 -22.80 2.05 -11.86
CA ALA A 161 -21.76 2.89 -12.45
C ALA A 161 -21.34 2.39 -13.84
N ALA A 162 -21.15 1.08 -14.01
CA ALA A 162 -20.84 0.50 -15.31
C ALA A 162 -21.99 0.65 -16.31
N ALA A 163 -23.25 0.47 -15.87
CA ALA A 163 -24.43 0.64 -16.72
C ALA A 163 -24.61 2.10 -17.17
N GLU A 164 -24.30 3.07 -16.33
CA GLU A 164 -24.35 4.47 -16.74
C GLU A 164 -23.18 4.85 -17.68
N ALA A 165 -22.01 4.24 -17.50
CA ALA A 165 -20.88 4.42 -18.41
C ALA A 165 -21.14 3.79 -19.78
N ASP A 166 -21.82 2.62 -19.84
CA ASP A 166 -22.25 1.96 -21.07
C ASP A 166 -23.17 2.89 -21.89
N LYS A 167 -24.11 3.60 -21.25
CA LYS A 167 -24.98 4.59 -21.91
C LYS A 167 -24.21 5.77 -22.53
N LEU A 168 -23.01 6.04 -22.03
CA LEU A 168 -22.12 7.05 -22.63
C LEU A 168 -21.30 6.50 -23.82
N GLY A 169 -21.45 5.23 -24.14
CA GLY A 169 -20.81 4.56 -25.28
C GLY A 169 -19.43 4.00 -24.97
N VAL A 170 -19.14 3.68 -23.71
CA VAL A 170 -17.93 2.93 -23.34
C VAL A 170 -17.93 1.58 -24.00
N ASP A 171 -16.86 1.25 -24.72
CA ASP A 171 -16.63 -0.07 -25.32
C ASP A 171 -15.88 -0.96 -24.33
N PHE A 172 -16.61 -1.80 -23.59
CA PHE A 172 -16.04 -2.68 -22.58
C PHE A 172 -15.14 -3.79 -23.14
N THR A 173 -15.18 -4.06 -24.44
CA THR A 173 -14.28 -5.03 -25.05
C THR A 173 -12.81 -4.63 -24.96
N GLN A 174 -12.52 -3.34 -24.79
CA GLN A 174 -11.16 -2.80 -24.69
C GLN A 174 -10.50 -3.06 -23.33
N TYR A 175 -11.25 -3.56 -22.33
CA TYR A 175 -10.77 -3.81 -20.96
C TYR A 175 -10.67 -5.30 -20.61
N ASP A 176 -10.69 -6.18 -21.61
CA ASP A 176 -10.42 -7.61 -21.50
C ASP A 176 -9.13 -7.92 -22.29
N PHE A 177 -8.00 -7.61 -21.67
CA PHE A 177 -6.70 -7.71 -22.31
C PHE A 177 -6.23 -9.16 -22.52
N ASN A 178 -6.58 -10.05 -21.58
CA ASN A 178 -6.20 -11.47 -21.63
C ASN A 178 -7.17 -12.34 -22.44
N ASN A 179 -8.27 -11.76 -22.97
CA ASN A 179 -9.30 -12.40 -23.75
C ASN A 179 -10.01 -13.57 -23.03
N ASP A 180 -10.22 -13.44 -21.72
CA ASP A 180 -10.97 -14.42 -20.93
C ASP A 180 -12.46 -14.11 -20.79
N ASN A 181 -12.94 -13.07 -21.46
CA ASN A 181 -14.28 -12.49 -21.43
C ASN A 181 -14.70 -11.90 -20.07
N VAL A 182 -13.71 -11.52 -19.28
CA VAL A 182 -13.89 -10.76 -18.04
C VAL A 182 -13.25 -9.38 -18.21
N ILE A 183 -13.92 -8.33 -17.75
CA ILE A 183 -13.34 -7.01 -17.69
C ILE A 183 -12.22 -7.06 -16.64
N ASP A 184 -11.00 -6.76 -17.06
CA ASP A 184 -9.82 -6.88 -16.21
C ASP A 184 -9.89 -5.96 -14.99
N PHE A 185 -10.44 -4.73 -15.16
CA PHE A 185 -10.54 -3.79 -14.07
C PHE A 185 -11.45 -2.59 -14.38
N VAL A 186 -12.30 -2.26 -13.40
CA VAL A 186 -13.06 -1.01 -13.35
C VAL A 186 -12.77 -0.29 -12.04
N TYR A 187 -12.45 0.98 -12.11
CA TYR A 187 -12.32 1.85 -10.95
C TYR A 187 -13.44 2.88 -10.91
N VAL A 188 -14.12 3.02 -9.77
CA VAL A 188 -15.11 4.08 -9.58
C VAL A 188 -14.59 5.10 -8.59
N LEU A 189 -14.36 6.32 -9.07
CA LEU A 189 -14.07 7.46 -8.22
C LEU A 189 -15.37 8.22 -8.00
N TYR A 190 -15.84 8.26 -6.76
CA TYR A 190 -17.15 8.79 -6.42
C TYR A 190 -17.09 10.12 -5.69
N ALA A 191 -18.13 10.94 -5.88
CA ALA A 191 -18.26 12.26 -5.28
C ALA A 191 -18.28 12.21 -3.74
N GLY A 192 -17.65 13.18 -3.11
CA GLY A 192 -17.65 13.36 -1.66
C GLY A 192 -16.52 12.65 -0.93
N LYS A 193 -16.72 12.39 0.36
CA LYS A 193 -15.77 11.71 1.26
C LYS A 193 -16.18 10.27 1.51
N ASP A 194 -15.21 9.40 1.76
CA ASP A 194 -15.43 8.06 2.31
C ASP A 194 -15.47 8.06 3.85
N GLN A 195 -15.71 6.89 4.44
CA GLN A 195 -15.69 6.75 5.91
C GLN A 195 -14.30 7.00 6.49
N ALA A 196 -13.23 6.52 5.85
CA ALA A 196 -11.85 6.74 6.29
C ALA A 196 -11.48 8.24 6.25
N ALA A 197 -12.06 9.00 5.32
CA ALA A 197 -11.93 10.45 5.24
C ALA A 197 -12.88 11.21 6.18
N GLY A 198 -13.50 10.54 7.15
CA GLY A 198 -14.40 11.14 8.14
C GLY A 198 -15.82 11.37 7.63
N GLY A 199 -16.24 10.63 6.61
CA GLY A 199 -17.64 10.52 6.22
C GLY A 199 -18.45 9.76 7.28
N PRO A 200 -19.80 9.96 7.34
CA PRO A 200 -20.67 9.21 8.24
C PRO A 200 -20.79 7.74 7.80
N ASP A 201 -21.31 6.87 8.69
CA ASP A 201 -21.54 5.42 8.46
C ASP A 201 -22.49 5.10 7.27
N SER A 202 -22.98 6.12 6.60
CA SER A 202 -23.76 6.00 5.37
C SER A 202 -22.94 6.26 4.10
N THR A 203 -21.65 6.51 4.24
CA THR A 203 -20.76 6.72 3.09
C THR A 203 -20.02 5.44 2.71
N ILE A 204 -19.63 5.32 1.43
CA ILE A 204 -18.90 4.17 0.93
C ILE A 204 -17.46 4.24 1.46
N TRP A 205 -16.89 3.10 1.85
CA TRP A 205 -15.48 2.94 2.14
C TRP A 205 -14.68 2.83 0.84
N ALA A 206 -13.42 3.26 0.80
CA ALA A 206 -12.52 2.94 -0.31
C ALA A 206 -12.09 1.47 -0.21
N PHE A 207 -12.26 0.69 -1.28
CA PHE A 207 -11.92 -0.74 -1.29
C PHE A 207 -11.78 -1.29 -2.71
N ASN A 208 -11.19 -2.48 -2.81
CA ASN A 208 -11.27 -3.33 -3.98
C ASN A 208 -12.12 -4.57 -3.70
N TRP A 209 -12.77 -5.13 -4.71
CA TRP A 209 -13.56 -6.36 -4.55
C TRP A 209 -13.93 -7.01 -5.88
N GLU A 210 -14.70 -8.11 -5.76
CA GLU A 210 -15.26 -8.89 -6.85
C GLU A 210 -16.79 -8.81 -6.82
N VAL A 211 -17.43 -8.60 -7.98
CA VAL A 211 -18.90 -8.62 -8.10
C VAL A 211 -19.45 -9.97 -7.64
N SER A 212 -18.79 -11.08 -8.00
CA SER A 212 -19.20 -12.43 -7.57
C SER A 212 -19.24 -12.56 -6.05
N ALA A 213 -18.23 -12.08 -5.36
CA ALA A 213 -18.16 -12.13 -3.91
C ALA A 213 -19.24 -11.23 -3.29
N ALA A 214 -19.41 -10.02 -3.80
CA ALA A 214 -20.45 -9.10 -3.33
C ALA A 214 -21.87 -9.70 -3.48
N LEU A 215 -22.14 -10.34 -4.61
CA LEU A 215 -23.42 -11.05 -4.84
C LEU A 215 -23.57 -12.28 -3.93
N TYR A 216 -22.49 -13.06 -3.74
CA TYR A 216 -22.50 -14.23 -2.85
C TYR A 216 -22.85 -13.86 -1.41
N TYR A 217 -22.28 -12.77 -0.89
CA TYR A 217 -22.53 -12.30 0.47
C TYR A 217 -23.77 -11.37 0.59
N GLY A 218 -24.53 -11.20 -0.49
CA GLY A 218 -25.80 -10.48 -0.48
C GLY A 218 -25.68 -8.96 -0.40
N TYR A 219 -24.60 -8.39 -0.94
CA TYR A 219 -24.41 -6.93 -1.04
C TYR A 219 -25.09 -6.33 -2.27
N THR A 220 -26.33 -6.77 -2.51
CA THR A 220 -27.20 -6.29 -3.59
C THR A 220 -28.65 -6.20 -3.13
N ASN A 221 -29.37 -5.21 -3.65
CA ASN A 221 -30.83 -5.11 -3.56
C ASN A 221 -31.53 -5.59 -4.84
N GLN A 222 -30.75 -5.95 -5.87
CA GLN A 222 -31.30 -6.41 -7.15
C GLN A 222 -31.61 -7.91 -7.09
N THR A 223 -32.83 -8.27 -7.46
CA THR A 223 -33.27 -9.67 -7.50
C THR A 223 -32.88 -10.40 -8.79
N THR A 224 -32.37 -9.66 -9.76
CA THR A 224 -31.97 -10.20 -11.09
C THR A 224 -30.60 -10.87 -11.03
N TYR A 225 -29.68 -10.34 -10.21
CA TYR A 225 -28.33 -10.86 -10.05
C TYR A 225 -28.23 -11.61 -8.72
N TYR A 226 -27.78 -12.87 -8.78
CA TYR A 226 -27.66 -13.69 -7.58
C TYR A 226 -26.61 -14.78 -7.78
N TRP A 227 -26.01 -15.18 -6.68
CA TRP A 227 -25.13 -16.34 -6.61
C TRP A 227 -25.95 -17.63 -6.59
N ARG A 228 -25.51 -18.67 -7.33
CA ARG A 228 -26.06 -20.01 -7.30
C ARG A 228 -25.08 -20.99 -6.68
N GLU A 229 -25.56 -21.98 -5.93
CA GLU A 229 -24.72 -22.98 -5.25
C GLU A 229 -23.84 -23.80 -6.20
N ASN A 230 -24.20 -23.92 -7.48
CA ASN A 230 -23.39 -24.60 -8.50
C ASN A 230 -22.21 -23.74 -9.01
N GLY A 231 -21.98 -22.56 -8.46
CA GLY A 231 -20.93 -21.64 -8.90
C GLY A 231 -21.26 -20.86 -10.17
N GLU A 232 -22.50 -20.99 -10.67
CA GLU A 232 -23.02 -20.13 -11.73
C GLU A 232 -23.72 -18.94 -11.12
N TYR A 233 -23.54 -17.78 -11.72
CA TYR A 233 -24.27 -16.59 -11.33
C TYR A 233 -24.91 -15.92 -12.52
N ASN A 234 -25.93 -15.17 -12.24
CA ASN A 234 -26.44 -14.21 -13.18
C ASN A 234 -25.65 -12.90 -13.00
N PHE A 235 -24.65 -12.69 -13.86
CA PHE A 235 -23.78 -11.51 -13.82
C PHE A 235 -24.25 -10.41 -14.76
N PRO A 236 -23.85 -9.15 -14.46
CA PRO A 236 -23.88 -8.10 -15.46
C PRO A 236 -22.79 -8.33 -16.52
N TYR A 237 -23.18 -8.24 -17.77
CA TYR A 237 -22.31 -8.27 -18.95
C TYR A 237 -22.47 -6.97 -19.71
N PHE A 238 -21.34 -6.41 -20.13
CA PHE A 238 -21.26 -5.24 -20.99
C PHE A 238 -20.44 -5.63 -22.23
N ASP A 239 -20.99 -5.42 -23.43
CA ASP A 239 -20.38 -5.84 -24.70
C ASP A 239 -19.91 -7.32 -24.72
N GLY A 240 -20.63 -8.19 -24.03
CA GLY A 240 -20.29 -9.60 -23.89
C GLY A 240 -19.16 -9.90 -22.89
N LYS A 241 -18.64 -8.89 -22.17
CA LYS A 241 -17.63 -9.05 -21.14
C LYS A 241 -18.27 -9.01 -19.75
N LYS A 242 -17.87 -9.93 -18.89
CA LYS A 242 -18.34 -10.06 -17.51
C LYS A 242 -17.72 -8.96 -16.64
N LEU A 243 -18.54 -8.21 -15.91
CA LEU A 243 -18.04 -7.30 -14.87
C LEU A 243 -17.69 -8.10 -13.61
N GLU A 244 -16.44 -8.10 -13.20
CA GLU A 244 -15.99 -8.87 -12.04
C GLU A 244 -15.11 -8.05 -11.08
N TYR A 245 -13.96 -7.59 -11.53
CA TYR A 245 -12.99 -6.94 -10.66
C TYR A 245 -13.19 -5.43 -10.64
N PHE A 246 -13.25 -4.87 -9.44
CA PHE A 246 -13.40 -3.43 -9.29
C PHE A 246 -12.71 -2.89 -8.04
N ALA A 247 -12.42 -1.60 -8.07
CA ALA A 247 -12.07 -0.84 -6.89
C ALA A 247 -12.77 0.51 -6.89
N CYS A 248 -12.80 1.16 -5.75
CA CYS A 248 -13.36 2.50 -5.65
C CYS A 248 -12.65 3.34 -4.58
N SER A 249 -12.74 4.66 -4.75
CA SER A 249 -12.32 5.62 -3.73
C SER A 249 -13.09 6.94 -3.86
N SER A 250 -12.99 7.77 -2.83
CA SER A 250 -13.66 9.06 -2.77
C SER A 250 -12.92 10.17 -3.52
N GLU A 251 -13.68 11.16 -3.98
CA GLU A 251 -13.17 12.41 -4.50
C GLU A 251 -12.34 13.18 -3.48
N LEU A 252 -12.79 13.19 -2.21
CA LEU A 252 -12.27 14.07 -1.18
C LEU A 252 -11.56 13.32 -0.06
N ASN A 253 -10.42 13.87 0.35
CA ASN A 253 -9.72 13.45 1.55
C ASN A 253 -10.37 14.01 2.83
N ILE A 254 -9.83 13.67 4.00
CA ILE A 254 -10.33 14.10 5.31
C ILE A 254 -10.43 15.63 5.44
N LEU A 255 -9.52 16.37 4.83
CA LEU A 255 -9.51 17.84 4.86
C LEU A 255 -10.59 18.45 3.94
N GLY A 256 -11.28 17.64 3.12
CA GLY A 256 -12.25 18.09 2.14
C GLY A 256 -11.64 18.62 0.85
N ASN A 257 -10.37 18.36 0.62
CA ASN A 257 -9.69 18.63 -0.65
C ASN A 257 -9.75 17.40 -1.55
N ARG A 258 -9.52 17.59 -2.86
CA ARG A 258 -9.37 16.45 -3.78
C ARG A 258 -8.34 15.46 -3.22
N SER A 259 -8.71 14.19 -3.18
CA SER A 259 -7.83 13.10 -2.72
C SER A 259 -6.57 13.03 -3.57
N GLY A 260 -5.44 12.66 -2.93
CA GLY A 260 -4.22 12.36 -3.64
C GLY A 260 -4.29 10.99 -4.34
N ILE A 261 -3.28 10.68 -5.13
CA ILE A 261 -3.21 9.44 -5.92
C ILE A 261 -3.01 8.17 -5.08
N GLY A 262 -2.65 8.32 -3.80
CA GLY A 262 -2.19 7.20 -2.96
C GLY A 262 -3.23 6.11 -2.77
N THR A 263 -4.49 6.47 -2.47
CA THR A 263 -5.57 5.48 -2.33
C THR A 263 -5.84 4.78 -3.67
N PHE A 264 -5.87 5.52 -4.79
CA PHE A 264 -5.99 4.90 -6.11
C PHE A 264 -4.87 3.89 -6.36
N CYS A 265 -3.62 4.27 -6.11
CA CYS A 265 -2.47 3.37 -6.30
C CYS A 265 -2.54 2.14 -5.39
N HIS A 266 -3.00 2.29 -4.15
CA HIS A 266 -3.20 1.18 -3.21
C HIS A 266 -4.26 0.21 -3.73
N GLU A 267 -5.47 0.69 -4.03
CA GLU A 267 -6.58 -0.15 -4.50
C GLU A 267 -6.27 -0.81 -5.86
N PHE A 268 -5.60 -0.08 -6.76
CA PHE A 268 -5.16 -0.66 -8.03
C PHE A 268 -4.06 -1.72 -7.83
N SER A 269 -3.24 -1.62 -6.80
CA SER A 269 -2.21 -2.63 -6.48
C SER A 269 -2.80 -3.97 -6.08
N HIS A 270 -4.01 -3.99 -5.51
CA HIS A 270 -4.73 -5.24 -5.28
C HIS A 270 -5.08 -5.97 -6.59
N VAL A 271 -5.44 -5.22 -7.62
CA VAL A 271 -5.69 -5.80 -8.96
C VAL A 271 -4.42 -6.44 -9.52
N LEU A 272 -3.26 -5.83 -9.23
CA LEU A 272 -1.95 -6.39 -9.58
C LEU A 272 -1.55 -7.58 -8.67
N GLY A 273 -2.35 -7.91 -7.65
CA GLY A 273 -2.20 -9.10 -6.80
C GLY A 273 -1.51 -8.87 -5.46
N LEU A 274 -1.21 -7.63 -5.08
CA LEU A 274 -0.65 -7.34 -3.76
C LEU A 274 -1.75 -7.32 -2.69
N PRO A 275 -1.56 -8.01 -1.56
CA PRO A 275 -2.49 -7.96 -0.44
C PRO A 275 -2.24 -6.76 0.47
N ASP A 276 -3.18 -6.48 1.37
CA ASP A 276 -2.97 -5.60 2.50
C ASP A 276 -1.95 -6.19 3.48
N TYR A 277 -0.97 -5.36 3.88
CA TYR A 277 0.02 -5.77 4.88
C TYR A 277 -0.33 -5.30 6.30
N TYR A 278 -1.41 -4.56 6.47
CA TYR A 278 -1.92 -4.22 7.80
C TYR A 278 -2.82 -5.34 8.36
N VAL A 279 -3.08 -5.29 9.66
CA VAL A 279 -4.00 -6.19 10.35
C VAL A 279 -5.34 -5.49 10.50
N SER A 280 -6.41 -6.07 9.96
CA SER A 280 -7.77 -5.54 10.00
C SER A 280 -8.65 -6.20 11.04
N GLU A 281 -8.44 -7.48 11.31
CA GLU A 281 -9.25 -8.29 12.21
C GLU A 281 -8.35 -9.16 13.11
N GLY A 282 -8.89 -9.63 14.22
CA GLY A 282 -8.33 -10.72 15.02
C GLY A 282 -7.14 -10.36 15.90
N ASN A 283 -5.93 -10.71 15.53
CA ASN A 283 -4.78 -10.59 16.42
C ASN A 283 -4.15 -9.19 16.42
N ILE A 284 -4.71 -8.29 17.20
CA ILE A 284 -4.24 -6.91 17.34
C ILE A 284 -2.75 -6.82 17.76
N THR A 285 -2.18 -7.91 18.33
CA THR A 285 -0.76 -7.96 18.70
C THR A 285 0.16 -7.99 17.49
N ASN A 286 -0.31 -8.43 16.32
CA ASN A 286 0.48 -8.42 15.08
C ASN A 286 0.53 -7.05 14.45
N LYS A 287 -0.36 -6.12 14.81
CA LYS A 287 -0.46 -4.80 14.19
C LYS A 287 0.83 -4.01 14.25
N GLU A 288 1.50 -4.02 15.38
CA GLU A 288 2.74 -3.28 15.59
C GLU A 288 3.92 -3.81 14.76
N PHE A 289 3.84 -5.06 14.26
CA PHE A 289 4.85 -5.67 13.40
C PHE A 289 4.56 -5.50 11.90
N THR A 290 3.46 -4.85 11.55
CA THR A 290 3.15 -4.53 10.15
C THR A 290 3.96 -3.32 9.67
N PRO A 291 4.22 -3.18 8.35
CA PRO A 291 5.16 -2.18 7.86
C PRO A 291 4.68 -0.73 8.01
N GLY A 292 3.40 -0.48 8.33
CA GLY A 292 2.88 0.89 8.48
C GLY A 292 3.14 1.76 7.25
N ALA A 293 3.72 2.95 7.45
CA ALA A 293 3.99 3.92 6.38
C ALA A 293 5.17 3.55 5.45
N TRP A 294 5.86 2.44 5.70
CA TRP A 294 6.95 1.96 4.84
C TRP A 294 6.46 1.27 3.56
N SER A 295 5.20 0.86 3.51
CA SER A 295 4.60 0.14 2.38
C SER A 295 3.35 0.83 1.87
N LEU A 296 3.18 0.88 0.55
CA LEU A 296 1.95 1.33 -0.10
C LEU A 296 0.75 0.52 0.39
N MET A 297 0.91 -0.82 0.52
CA MET A 297 -0.12 -1.74 0.98
C MET A 297 -0.26 -1.78 2.52
N GLY A 298 0.38 -0.84 3.20
CA GLY A 298 0.19 -0.49 4.60
C GLY A 298 -0.47 0.88 4.72
N PHE A 299 0.27 1.86 5.27
CA PHE A 299 -0.15 3.26 5.37
C PHE A 299 0.67 4.22 4.52
N GLY A 300 1.59 3.72 3.71
CA GLY A 300 2.42 4.51 2.82
C GLY A 300 1.66 5.20 1.69
N ASN A 301 0.44 4.76 1.39
CA ASN A 301 -0.49 5.40 0.48
C ASN A 301 -0.95 6.80 0.96
N TYR A 302 -0.91 7.07 2.27
CA TYR A 302 -1.34 8.36 2.83
C TYR A 302 -0.22 9.38 2.99
N LEU A 303 1.03 9.05 2.66
CA LEU A 303 2.14 10.00 2.75
C LEU A 303 1.88 11.25 1.92
N ASN A 304 2.29 12.41 2.44
CA ASN A 304 1.97 13.71 1.85
C ASN A 304 0.46 13.88 1.56
N ASN A 305 -0.41 13.48 2.48
CA ASN A 305 -1.87 13.48 2.30
C ASN A 305 -2.33 12.69 1.05
N GLY A 306 -1.65 11.61 0.73
CA GLY A 306 -1.91 10.77 -0.44
C GLY A 306 -1.35 11.32 -1.76
N ASN A 307 -0.70 12.48 -1.77
CA ASN A 307 -0.16 13.06 -2.99
C ASN A 307 1.19 12.48 -3.42
N THR A 308 1.91 11.89 -2.46
CA THR A 308 3.21 11.22 -2.69
C THR A 308 3.24 9.92 -1.92
N PRO A 309 2.50 8.89 -2.36
CA PRO A 309 2.59 7.57 -1.74
C PRO A 309 4.01 7.02 -1.86
N CYS A 310 4.45 6.21 -0.90
CA CYS A 310 5.78 5.60 -0.97
C CYS A 310 5.88 4.60 -2.14
N GLY A 311 7.10 4.35 -2.59
CA GLY A 311 7.36 3.32 -3.58
C GLY A 311 7.08 1.91 -3.05
N TYR A 312 6.93 0.95 -3.96
CA TYR A 312 6.87 -0.47 -3.61
C TYR A 312 8.17 -0.94 -2.97
N SER A 313 8.07 -1.88 -2.05
CA SER A 313 9.24 -2.60 -1.57
C SER A 313 9.90 -3.42 -2.68
N VAL A 314 11.14 -3.79 -2.47
CA VAL A 314 11.84 -4.71 -3.39
C VAL A 314 11.07 -6.04 -3.54
N TYR A 315 10.43 -6.55 -2.49
CA TYR A 315 9.60 -7.76 -2.59
C TYR A 315 8.38 -7.54 -3.48
N ASP A 316 7.66 -6.42 -3.32
CA ASP A 316 6.50 -6.11 -4.16
C ASP A 316 6.89 -6.03 -5.63
N LYS A 317 8.03 -5.38 -5.94
CA LYS A 317 8.59 -5.31 -7.29
C LYS A 317 9.02 -6.68 -7.82
N TYR A 318 9.58 -7.54 -6.96
CA TYR A 318 9.96 -8.90 -7.33
C TYR A 318 8.72 -9.78 -7.58
N PHE A 319 7.69 -9.63 -6.74
CA PHE A 319 6.39 -10.29 -6.91
C PHE A 319 5.72 -9.93 -8.26
N MET A 320 5.85 -8.66 -8.68
CA MET A 320 5.35 -8.16 -9.97
C MET A 320 6.25 -8.52 -11.16
N GLY A 321 7.41 -9.11 -10.94
CA GLY A 321 8.40 -9.34 -12.00
C GLY A 321 9.12 -8.07 -12.48
N TRP A 322 9.08 -6.98 -11.69
CA TRP A 322 9.73 -5.70 -12.02
C TRP A 322 11.12 -5.55 -11.44
N ALA A 323 11.52 -6.44 -10.57
CA ALA A 323 12.87 -6.50 -10.00
C ALA A 323 13.36 -7.94 -9.91
N THR A 324 14.69 -8.11 -9.94
CA THR A 324 15.36 -9.40 -9.72
C THR A 324 16.46 -9.19 -8.69
N PRO A 325 16.16 -9.35 -7.38
CA PRO A 325 17.16 -9.19 -6.32
C PRO A 325 18.29 -10.21 -6.48
N GLN A 326 19.54 -9.77 -6.27
CA GLN A 326 20.71 -10.64 -6.31
C GLN A 326 20.89 -11.35 -4.96
N VAL A 327 21.24 -12.62 -4.97
CA VAL A 327 21.49 -13.35 -3.72
C VAL A 327 22.84 -12.96 -3.13
N LEU A 328 22.84 -12.53 -1.87
CA LEU A 328 24.05 -12.36 -1.08
C LEU A 328 24.47 -13.69 -0.48
N SER A 329 25.64 -14.19 -0.88
CA SER A 329 26.20 -15.45 -0.36
C SER A 329 27.73 -15.32 -0.20
N GLY A 330 28.25 -15.99 0.82
CA GLY A 330 29.67 -15.94 1.16
C GLY A 330 30.15 -14.58 1.66
N SER A 331 31.47 -14.44 1.81
CA SER A 331 32.08 -13.18 2.24
C SER A 331 32.21 -12.23 1.04
N GLN A 332 31.45 -11.13 1.07
CA GLN A 332 31.47 -10.11 0.03
C GLN A 332 31.12 -8.73 0.55
N GLN A 333 31.45 -7.72 -0.23
CA GLN A 333 31.03 -6.35 -0.04
C GLN A 333 30.23 -5.89 -1.24
N VAL A 334 29.07 -5.31 -0.99
CA VAL A 334 28.18 -4.81 -2.05
C VAL A 334 27.81 -3.36 -1.79
N SER A 335 27.46 -2.67 -2.87
CA SER A 335 26.96 -1.29 -2.85
C SER A 335 25.50 -1.28 -3.29
N LEU A 336 24.66 -0.56 -2.55
CA LEU A 336 23.26 -0.32 -2.86
C LEU A 336 23.07 1.19 -3.05
N PRO A 337 23.17 1.73 -4.25
CA PRO A 337 22.72 3.09 -4.54
C PRO A 337 21.20 3.18 -4.41
N ALA A 338 20.68 4.37 -4.21
CA ALA A 338 19.24 4.62 -4.22
C ALA A 338 18.71 4.80 -5.66
N ASP A 339 19.01 3.85 -6.53
CA ASP A 339 18.70 3.90 -7.97
C ASP A 339 17.36 3.25 -8.35
N GLY A 340 16.69 2.63 -7.38
CA GLY A 340 15.44 1.90 -7.58
C GLY A 340 15.59 0.63 -8.42
N GLN A 341 16.81 0.12 -8.61
CA GLN A 341 17.11 -1.05 -9.45
C GLN A 341 18.07 -2.05 -8.80
N THR A 342 18.92 -1.58 -7.90
CA THR A 342 19.91 -2.42 -7.21
C THR A 342 19.32 -2.99 -5.93
N TYR A 343 19.08 -4.28 -5.94
CA TYR A 343 18.43 -5.01 -4.84
C TYR A 343 19.15 -6.30 -4.50
N TYR A 344 19.11 -6.69 -3.24
CA TYR A 344 19.67 -7.97 -2.79
C TYR A 344 18.65 -8.77 -1.99
N MET A 345 18.90 -10.08 -1.89
CA MET A 345 18.19 -10.97 -0.98
C MET A 345 19.18 -11.85 -0.22
N VAL A 346 18.81 -12.24 0.99
CA VAL A 346 19.53 -13.23 1.80
C VAL A 346 18.60 -14.41 1.99
N THR A 347 19.05 -15.57 1.54
CA THR A 347 18.38 -16.86 1.70
C THR A 347 19.14 -17.72 2.69
N ARG A 348 18.51 -18.72 3.26
CA ARG A 348 19.14 -19.57 4.27
C ARG A 348 20.32 -20.38 3.72
N ASP A 349 20.22 -20.85 2.49
CA ASP A 349 21.21 -21.72 1.84
C ASP A 349 22.13 -20.96 0.87
N GLY A 350 21.94 -19.65 0.71
CA GLY A 350 22.72 -18.81 -0.21
C GLY A 350 22.41 -19.03 -1.69
N ASN A 351 21.28 -19.68 -2.03
CA ASN A 351 20.81 -19.91 -3.38
C ASN A 351 19.53 -19.13 -3.70
N PRO A 352 19.26 -18.81 -4.96
CA PRO A 352 17.97 -18.25 -5.37
C PRO A 352 16.83 -19.22 -5.01
N PRO A 353 15.69 -18.72 -4.52
CA PRO A 353 14.55 -19.57 -4.23
C PRO A 353 13.97 -20.18 -5.51
N ALA A 354 13.60 -21.47 -5.47
CA ALA A 354 13.10 -22.21 -6.62
C ALA A 354 11.79 -21.65 -7.20
N ASN A 355 10.97 -21.04 -6.36
CA ASN A 355 9.68 -20.43 -6.74
C ASN A 355 9.74 -18.90 -6.76
N GLU A 356 10.92 -18.30 -6.91
CA GLU A 356 11.12 -16.85 -6.95
C GLU A 356 10.45 -16.14 -5.75
N ALA A 357 9.62 -15.13 -6.02
CA ALA A 357 8.89 -14.38 -4.98
C ALA A 357 7.80 -15.20 -4.26
N PHE A 358 7.46 -16.40 -4.75
CA PHE A 358 6.38 -17.26 -4.27
C PHE A 358 6.89 -18.40 -3.37
N THR A 359 8.05 -18.25 -2.75
CA THR A 359 8.58 -19.23 -1.83
C THR A 359 7.98 -19.13 -0.43
N GLU A 360 7.66 -20.26 0.18
CA GLU A 360 7.18 -20.33 1.58
C GLU A 360 8.33 -20.26 2.60
N ASP A 361 9.58 -20.26 2.15
CA ASP A 361 10.75 -20.05 3.00
C ASP A 361 10.90 -18.58 3.42
N THR A 362 11.50 -18.36 4.57
CA THR A 362 11.87 -17.00 4.98
C THR A 362 12.95 -16.44 4.06
N ILE A 363 12.70 -15.29 3.49
CA ILE A 363 13.67 -14.52 2.70
C ILE A 363 13.79 -13.12 3.32
N TYR A 364 15.01 -12.60 3.36
CA TYR A 364 15.25 -11.19 3.67
C TYR A 364 15.61 -10.46 2.37
N TYR A 365 14.88 -9.37 2.10
CA TYR A 365 15.12 -8.52 0.94
C TYR A 365 15.71 -7.20 1.39
N LEU A 366 16.71 -6.71 0.66
CA LEU A 366 17.49 -5.53 1.01
C LEU A 366 17.36 -4.49 -0.09
N GLU A 367 16.98 -3.28 0.30
CA GLU A 367 16.91 -2.11 -0.59
C GLU A 367 17.39 -0.85 0.12
N ASN A 368 17.91 0.10 -0.64
CA ASN A 368 18.24 1.42 -0.16
C ASN A 368 17.11 2.40 -0.52
N ARG A 369 16.49 3.01 0.48
CA ARG A 369 15.45 4.03 0.30
C ARG A 369 15.94 5.36 0.88
N GLN A 370 15.82 6.42 0.08
CA GLN A 370 16.25 7.77 0.44
C GLN A 370 15.09 8.76 0.27
N TYR A 371 15.17 9.93 0.90
CA TYR A 371 14.13 10.97 0.81
C TYR A 371 14.09 11.62 -0.58
N THR A 372 13.85 10.85 -1.62
CA THR A 372 13.81 11.29 -3.02
C THR A 372 12.60 10.72 -3.76
N GLY A 373 12.07 11.47 -4.72
CA GLY A 373 10.97 11.00 -5.57
C GLY A 373 9.75 10.57 -4.76
N TRP A 374 9.29 9.34 -4.97
CA TRP A 374 8.14 8.76 -4.28
C TRP A 374 8.40 8.46 -2.80
N ASP A 375 9.66 8.39 -2.39
CA ASP A 375 10.08 8.10 -1.02
C ASP A 375 10.41 9.36 -0.21
N ALA A 376 10.15 10.55 -0.75
CA ALA A 376 10.47 11.83 -0.11
C ALA A 376 9.84 12.03 1.27
N TYR A 377 8.78 11.31 1.58
CA TYR A 377 8.02 11.43 2.83
C TYR A 377 8.04 10.17 3.69
N LEU A 378 8.97 9.24 3.43
CA LEU A 378 9.14 8.05 4.29
C LEU A 378 9.44 8.43 5.75
N PRO A 379 9.16 7.54 6.70
CA PRO A 379 9.48 7.76 8.12
C PRO A 379 10.97 7.91 8.42
N GLY A 380 11.84 7.34 7.59
CA GLY A 380 13.28 7.37 7.68
C GLY A 380 13.92 6.98 6.35
N HIS A 381 15.27 7.00 6.27
CA HIS A 381 16.02 6.63 5.08
C HIS A 381 17.18 5.68 5.41
N GLY A 382 17.69 4.95 4.42
CA GLY A 382 18.80 4.02 4.57
C GLY A 382 18.48 2.63 4.03
N LEU A 383 19.15 1.61 4.55
CA LEU A 383 18.90 0.22 4.21
C LEU A 383 17.63 -0.27 4.90
N LEU A 384 16.64 -0.65 4.11
CA LEU A 384 15.47 -1.38 4.57
C LEU A 384 15.71 -2.89 4.39
N VAL A 385 15.37 -3.66 5.41
CA VAL A 385 15.50 -5.12 5.43
C VAL A 385 14.12 -5.72 5.63
N TRP A 386 13.53 -6.26 4.57
CA TRP A 386 12.20 -6.87 4.59
C TRP A 386 12.32 -8.35 4.89
N ARG A 387 11.59 -8.83 5.88
CA ARG A 387 11.41 -10.26 6.12
C ARG A 387 10.08 -10.69 5.52
N VAL A 388 10.12 -11.63 4.58
CA VAL A 388 8.94 -12.16 3.92
C VAL A 388 8.89 -13.68 4.00
N VAL A 389 7.71 -14.21 4.30
CA VAL A 389 7.36 -15.64 4.25
C VAL A 389 6.08 -15.75 3.45
N TYR A 390 6.20 -15.94 2.15
CA TYR A 390 5.03 -16.02 1.27
C TYR A 390 4.16 -17.21 1.63
N ASN A 391 2.85 -17.03 1.57
CA ASN A 391 1.87 -18.12 1.65
C ASN A 391 0.71 -17.81 0.69
N ALA A 392 0.49 -18.68 -0.28
CA ALA A 392 -0.47 -18.46 -1.37
C ALA A 392 -1.90 -18.24 -0.87
N GLU A 393 -2.32 -18.98 0.17
CA GLU A 393 -3.67 -18.86 0.72
C GLU A 393 -3.86 -17.54 1.48
N GLU A 394 -2.86 -17.13 2.28
CA GLU A 394 -2.92 -15.88 3.03
C GLU A 394 -2.87 -14.66 2.10
N TRP A 395 -2.05 -14.71 1.02
CA TRP A 395 -2.03 -13.65 0.00
C TRP A 395 -3.35 -13.58 -0.76
N TYR A 396 -3.90 -14.72 -1.18
CA TYR A 396 -5.20 -14.77 -1.85
C TYR A 396 -6.33 -14.22 -0.96
N ASN A 397 -6.33 -14.59 0.33
CA ASN A 397 -7.36 -14.14 1.28
C ASN A 397 -7.12 -12.74 1.83
N ASN A 398 -6.12 -12.01 1.32
CA ASN A 398 -5.75 -10.67 1.79
C ASN A 398 -5.37 -10.64 3.29
N LYS A 399 -4.69 -11.68 3.81
CA LYS A 399 -4.45 -11.93 5.26
C LYS A 399 -2.99 -12.22 5.64
N PRO A 400 -1.94 -11.69 4.96
CA PRO A 400 -0.57 -12.15 5.17
C PRO A 400 -0.06 -11.95 6.61
N ASN A 401 -0.62 -11.01 7.37
CA ASN A 401 -0.17 -10.69 8.73
C ASN A 401 -1.22 -10.93 9.83
N GLU A 402 -2.40 -11.48 9.51
CA GLU A 402 -3.47 -11.64 10.49
C GLU A 402 -3.18 -12.70 11.56
N THR A 403 -2.79 -13.88 11.15
CA THR A 403 -2.52 -15.00 12.07
C THR A 403 -1.05 -15.06 12.48
N THR A 404 -0.17 -14.84 11.53
CA THR A 404 1.29 -14.86 11.68
C THR A 404 1.86 -13.71 10.90
N VAL A 405 2.82 -12.98 11.48
CA VAL A 405 3.52 -11.91 10.76
C VAL A 405 4.40 -12.50 9.66
N ARG A 406 3.97 -12.40 8.42
CA ARG A 406 4.66 -12.95 7.25
C ARG A 406 5.40 -11.89 6.42
N TYR A 407 4.98 -10.64 6.55
CA TYR A 407 5.58 -9.51 5.85
C TYR A 407 5.86 -8.39 6.86
N THR A 408 7.13 -8.09 7.10
CA THR A 408 7.55 -7.11 8.09
C THR A 408 8.91 -6.50 7.73
N LEU A 409 9.26 -5.40 8.41
CA LEU A 409 10.57 -4.76 8.34
C LEU A 409 11.40 -5.17 9.57
N ILE A 410 12.66 -5.52 9.36
CA ILE A 410 13.65 -5.68 10.42
C ILE A 410 14.24 -4.30 10.69
N THR A 411 13.95 -3.76 11.85
CA THR A 411 14.36 -2.42 12.25
C THR A 411 15.74 -2.40 12.91
N ALA A 412 16.52 -1.37 12.62
CA ALA A 412 17.88 -1.24 13.15
C ALA A 412 17.91 -1.03 14.67
N ASN A 413 16.95 -0.27 15.20
CA ASN A 413 16.80 0.01 16.63
C ASN A 413 16.04 -1.08 17.41
N GLY A 414 15.56 -2.13 16.74
CA GLY A 414 14.80 -3.20 17.35
C GLY A 414 13.36 -2.84 17.78
N GLU A 415 12.89 -1.64 17.46
CA GLU A 415 11.51 -1.24 17.71
C GLU A 415 10.56 -1.84 16.66
N ALA A 416 9.28 -1.98 17.01
CA ALA A 416 8.27 -2.44 16.09
C ALA A 416 8.14 -1.50 14.86
N PRO A 417 8.08 -2.04 13.62
CA PRO A 417 8.17 -1.23 12.40
C PRO A 417 6.94 -0.38 12.09
N TYR A 418 5.84 -0.58 12.80
CA TYR A 418 4.60 0.14 12.56
C TYR A 418 4.72 1.62 12.88
N VAL A 419 4.89 2.42 11.85
CA VAL A 419 4.96 3.88 11.94
C VAL A 419 3.88 4.48 11.04
N ARG A 420 3.14 5.42 11.58
CA ARG A 420 2.11 6.19 10.86
C ARG A 420 2.58 7.58 10.47
N PHE A 421 3.51 8.14 11.22
CA PHE A 421 3.95 9.52 11.07
C PHE A 421 5.44 9.59 10.71
N PRO A 422 5.84 10.48 9.78
CA PRO A 422 7.24 10.79 9.56
C PRO A 422 7.96 11.18 10.86
N LYS A 423 9.25 10.94 10.94
CA LYS A 423 10.16 11.15 12.08
C LYS A 423 10.12 10.11 13.20
N ALA A 424 9.03 9.38 13.40
CA ALA A 424 9.03 8.30 14.39
C ALA A 424 9.87 7.09 13.96
N GLY A 425 10.23 6.99 12.67
CA GLY A 425 10.96 5.88 12.09
C GLY A 425 12.40 6.19 11.68
N GLU A 426 12.95 7.37 11.98
CA GLU A 426 14.28 7.79 11.51
C GLU A 426 15.42 6.84 11.92
N GLU A 427 15.30 6.13 13.04
CA GLU A 427 16.27 5.16 13.54
C GLU A 427 15.99 3.71 13.11
N MET A 428 14.94 3.45 12.32
CA MET A 428 14.52 2.09 11.94
C MET A 428 15.31 1.53 10.75
N PRO A 429 15.61 2.28 9.68
CA PRO A 429 16.52 1.81 8.64
C PRO A 429 17.97 1.72 9.14
N PHE A 430 18.75 0.79 8.61
CA PHE A 430 20.19 0.77 8.91
C PHE A 430 20.94 1.84 8.10
N PRO A 431 21.91 2.55 8.67
CA PRO A 431 22.44 2.42 10.05
C PRO A 431 21.71 3.27 11.10
N GLY A 432 20.49 3.77 10.84
CA GLY A 432 19.76 4.74 11.64
C GLY A 432 20.22 6.18 11.36
N ALA A 433 19.37 7.16 11.62
CA ALA A 433 19.73 8.57 11.46
C ALA A 433 20.91 8.97 12.34
N SER A 434 21.08 8.31 13.50
CA SER A 434 22.25 8.48 14.39
C SER A 434 23.54 7.84 13.85
N GLY A 435 23.46 6.94 12.87
CA GLY A 435 24.58 6.14 12.37
C GLY A 435 25.09 5.07 13.34
N GLN A 436 24.31 4.71 14.38
CA GLN A 436 24.76 3.81 15.45
C GLN A 436 24.52 2.33 15.13
N TYR A 437 23.55 2.01 14.27
CA TYR A 437 23.11 0.64 14.00
C TYR A 437 23.80 0.07 12.76
N THR A 438 25.10 -0.14 12.86
CA THR A 438 25.95 -0.54 11.74
C THR A 438 26.06 -2.04 11.55
N GLU A 439 25.39 -2.86 12.36
CA GLU A 439 25.49 -4.30 12.31
C GLU A 439 24.10 -4.96 12.36
N LEU A 440 23.92 -6.01 11.57
CA LEU A 440 22.77 -6.91 11.65
C LEU A 440 23.20 -8.34 11.39
N THR A 441 22.34 -9.30 11.81
CA THR A 441 22.59 -10.73 11.59
C THR A 441 21.37 -11.36 10.94
N LEU A 442 21.55 -11.98 9.77
CA LEU A 442 20.50 -12.68 9.04
C LEU A 442 20.93 -14.13 8.82
N PHE A 443 20.15 -15.10 9.28
CA PHE A 443 20.49 -16.54 9.26
C PHE A 443 21.89 -16.84 9.82
N GLY A 444 22.26 -16.21 10.93
CA GLY A 444 23.58 -16.36 11.56
C GLY A 444 24.73 -15.61 10.85
N ASN A 445 24.49 -15.01 9.67
CA ASN A 445 25.49 -14.25 8.94
C ASN A 445 25.53 -12.81 9.45
N LYS A 446 26.65 -12.41 10.00
CA LYS A 446 26.89 -11.04 10.43
C LYS A 446 27.13 -10.15 9.21
N MET A 447 26.42 -9.04 9.16
CA MET A 447 26.57 -8.00 8.14
C MET A 447 26.92 -6.66 8.81
N THR A 448 27.77 -5.88 8.16
CA THR A 448 27.99 -4.48 8.55
C THR A 448 27.45 -3.55 7.47
N VAL A 449 26.85 -2.45 7.90
CA VAL A 449 26.19 -1.48 7.04
C VAL A 449 26.79 -0.09 7.27
N GLN A 450 27.09 0.59 6.20
CA GLN A 450 27.53 2.00 6.22
C GLN A 450 26.75 2.78 5.19
N GLU A 451 26.39 3.99 5.52
CA GLU A 451 25.79 4.95 4.59
C GLU A 451 26.75 6.12 4.37
N LYS A 452 26.95 6.45 3.11
CA LYS A 452 27.71 7.61 2.70
C LYS A 452 27.10 8.21 1.45
N ASP A 453 26.78 9.49 1.50
CA ASP A 453 26.23 10.27 0.39
C ASP A 453 24.98 9.58 -0.26
N GLY A 454 24.11 8.98 0.57
CA GLY A 454 22.91 8.26 0.14
C GLY A 454 23.16 6.88 -0.47
N VAL A 455 24.41 6.39 -0.45
CA VAL A 455 24.77 5.04 -0.91
C VAL A 455 25.02 4.14 0.30
N ILE A 456 24.36 2.98 0.33
CA ILE A 456 24.57 1.97 1.34
C ILE A 456 25.68 1.00 0.89
N THR A 457 26.62 0.74 1.77
CA THR A 457 27.60 -0.34 1.62
C THR A 457 27.32 -1.42 2.65
N CYS A 458 27.08 -2.64 2.19
CA CYS A 458 26.92 -3.82 3.04
C CYS A 458 28.12 -4.74 2.87
N ARG A 459 28.70 -5.20 4.00
CA ARG A 459 29.72 -6.25 4.02
C ARG A 459 29.13 -7.46 4.73
N VAL A 460 29.08 -8.61 4.05
CA VAL A 460 28.68 -9.89 4.62
C VAL A 460 29.94 -10.59 5.14
N GLY A 461 29.92 -11.09 6.37
CA GLY A 461 30.99 -11.89 6.94
C GLY A 461 31.05 -13.29 6.32
N GLU A 462 32.07 -14.10 6.74
CA GLU A 462 32.10 -15.51 6.39
C GLU A 462 30.83 -16.19 6.93
N MET A 463 30.16 -16.97 6.07
CA MET A 463 29.07 -17.85 6.51
C MET A 463 29.65 -18.84 7.51
N THR A 464 29.40 -18.67 8.78
CA THR A 464 29.57 -19.78 9.73
C THR A 464 28.60 -20.86 9.29
N THR A 465 29.11 -22.09 9.08
CA THR A 465 28.26 -23.26 8.81
C THR A 465 27.06 -23.20 9.75
N PRO A 466 25.83 -23.37 9.26
CA PRO A 466 24.68 -23.30 10.16
C PRO A 466 24.90 -24.30 11.28
N VAL A 467 25.09 -23.81 12.50
CA VAL A 467 24.70 -24.62 13.66
C VAL A 467 23.23 -24.86 13.39
N GLU A 468 22.79 -26.11 13.38
CA GLU A 468 21.38 -26.45 13.46
C GLU A 468 20.79 -25.72 14.68
N GLU A 469 20.49 -24.45 14.55
CA GLU A 469 19.49 -23.85 15.39
C GLU A 469 18.21 -24.56 14.98
N GLU A 470 17.81 -25.51 15.87
CA GLU A 470 16.42 -25.96 15.89
C GLU A 470 15.59 -24.73 15.60
N ALA A 471 14.70 -24.84 14.60
CA ALA A 471 13.76 -23.80 14.27
C ALA A 471 13.07 -23.35 15.56
N GLU A 472 13.66 -22.39 16.25
CA GLU A 472 12.88 -21.54 17.10
C GLU A 472 11.94 -20.83 16.12
N ASP A 473 10.79 -21.50 15.86
CA ASP A 473 9.59 -20.73 15.59
C ASP A 473 9.72 -19.51 16.47
N ALA A 474 9.71 -18.33 15.88
CA ALA A 474 9.69 -17.11 16.66
C ALA A 474 8.40 -17.19 17.48
N VAL A 475 8.51 -17.87 18.61
CA VAL A 475 7.43 -18.00 19.58
C VAL A 475 7.23 -16.58 20.03
N LEU A 476 6.23 -15.96 19.44
CA LEU A 476 5.72 -14.67 19.90
C LEU A 476 5.55 -14.83 21.41
N PRO A 477 6.11 -13.93 22.21
CA PRO A 477 6.06 -14.09 23.66
C PRO A 477 4.60 -14.23 24.08
N ASP A 478 4.27 -15.35 24.71
CA ASP A 478 2.91 -15.62 25.19
C ASP A 478 2.56 -14.57 26.24
N LYS A 479 1.47 -13.83 25.99
CA LYS A 479 1.01 -12.78 26.88
C LYS A 479 -0.20 -13.30 27.66
N THR A 480 -0.04 -13.54 28.93
CA THR A 480 -1.11 -14.01 29.81
C THR A 480 -1.48 -12.98 30.86
N LEU A 481 -2.77 -12.90 31.21
CA LEU A 481 -3.24 -12.07 32.32
C LEU A 481 -3.24 -12.92 33.59
N GLU A 482 -2.32 -12.68 34.52
CA GLU A 482 -2.25 -13.36 35.80
C GLU A 482 -2.52 -12.36 36.93
N ASN A 483 -3.57 -12.60 37.73
CA ASN A 483 -3.99 -11.72 38.84
C ASN A 483 -4.13 -10.25 38.45
N GLY A 484 -4.65 -9.97 37.23
CA GLY A 484 -4.85 -8.61 36.73
C GLY A 484 -3.55 -7.91 36.24
N ARG A 485 -2.45 -8.64 36.11
CA ARG A 485 -1.18 -8.15 35.54
C ARG A 485 -0.87 -8.88 34.24
N LEU A 486 -0.46 -8.14 33.22
CA LEU A 486 0.00 -8.70 31.98
C LEU A 486 1.43 -9.25 32.17
N ILE A 487 1.59 -10.56 31.97
CA ILE A 487 2.85 -11.28 32.06
C ILE A 487 3.26 -11.71 30.63
N ILE A 488 4.49 -11.39 30.28
CA ILE A 488 5.10 -11.80 29.00
C ILE A 488 5.96 -13.04 29.30
N ARG A 489 5.66 -14.15 28.61
CA ARG A 489 6.44 -15.38 28.71
C ARG A 489 7.27 -15.56 27.45
N LYS A 490 8.57 -15.76 27.59
CA LYS A 490 9.47 -16.14 26.48
C LYS A 490 10.28 -17.35 26.94
N ALA A 491 10.00 -18.48 26.35
CA ALA A 491 10.47 -19.80 26.84
C ALA A 491 10.13 -19.96 28.34
N ASP A 492 11.05 -20.38 29.16
CA ASP A 492 10.84 -20.57 30.60
C ASP A 492 10.95 -19.32 31.47
N ARG A 493 11.06 -18.14 30.82
CA ARG A 493 11.23 -16.86 31.52
C ARG A 493 9.96 -16.04 31.49
N ARG A 494 9.71 -15.35 32.61
CA ARG A 494 8.56 -14.45 32.79
C ARG A 494 9.07 -13.01 32.92
N PHE A 495 8.33 -12.09 32.35
CA PHE A 495 8.66 -10.67 32.36
C PHE A 495 7.41 -9.83 32.65
N ASP A 496 7.57 -8.67 33.26
CA ASP A 496 6.52 -7.66 33.34
C ASP A 496 6.37 -6.90 32.00
N ILE A 497 5.39 -5.99 31.91
CA ILE A 497 5.12 -5.19 30.71
C ILE A 497 6.27 -4.27 30.29
N LEU A 498 7.26 -4.06 31.17
CA LEU A 498 8.47 -3.25 30.90
C LEU A 498 9.66 -4.14 30.53
N GLY A 499 9.46 -5.45 30.34
CA GLY A 499 10.51 -6.39 30.00
C GLY A 499 11.41 -6.78 31.19
N ARG A 500 11.04 -6.49 32.44
CA ARG A 500 11.81 -6.85 33.62
C ARG A 500 11.50 -8.29 34.06
N PRO A 501 12.50 -9.12 34.34
CA PRO A 501 12.27 -10.49 34.82
C PRO A 501 11.41 -10.53 36.10
N LEU A 502 10.49 -11.51 36.17
CA LEU A 502 9.64 -11.79 37.32
C LEU A 502 10.07 -13.05 38.06
#